data_2f98a84ed1f84f35622840a89e2d1d19
#
_entry.id   2f98a84ed1f84f35622840a89e2d1d19
#
_cell.length_a   1.000
_cell.length_b   1.000
_cell.length_c   1.000
_cell.angle_alpha   90.00
_cell.angle_beta   90.00
_cell.angle_gamma   90.00
#
_symmetry.space_group_name_H-M   'P 1'
#
loop_
_entity.id
_entity.type
_entity.pdbx_description
1 polymer ?
#
loop_
_entity_poly.entity_id
_entity_poly.type
_entity_poly.pdbx_seq_one_letter_code
_entity_poly.pdbx_strand_id
1 'polypeptide(L)'
;AAQMADPGGTALDNPAILAGDTYFGQFIDHDMTLDRTPMPEQELDPKGLTNFDSPYFDLGSVYGRGPELDPQLYASDRARMRIVRNADGVEDLPRLPDGTALIGDPRNDENLIIAQLHLLFLKFHNRLLDTGLATTLAQAQRLTRWHFQYLIVNDFLKAVVGPELVAAMLPGSPPKAKISWYKPIDADRPMMPIEYAVAAFRFGH
;
A
#
# COMPACT_ATOMS: atom_id res chain seq x y z
N ALA A 1 -15.83 25.39 -9.68
CA ALA A 1 -15.06 25.67 -8.45
C ALA A 1 -15.99 25.81 -7.22
N ALA A 2 -17.10 26.58 -7.30
CA ALA A 2 -18.02 26.75 -6.17
C ALA A 2 -18.70 25.46 -5.70
N GLN A 3 -18.92 24.49 -6.60
CA GLN A 3 -19.53 23.19 -6.27
C GLN A 3 -18.55 22.21 -5.60
N MET A 4 -17.27 22.51 -5.63
CA MET A 4 -16.21 21.69 -5.00
C MET A 4 -15.66 22.36 -3.72
N ALA A 5 -16.18 23.55 -3.35
CA ALA A 5 -15.80 24.19 -2.11
C ALA A 5 -16.45 23.44 -0.94
N ASP A 6 -15.68 23.18 0.11
CA ASP A 6 -16.21 22.63 1.35
C ASP A 6 -17.23 23.62 1.94
N PRO A 7 -18.51 23.22 2.09
CA PRO A 7 -19.53 24.10 2.66
C PRO A 7 -19.35 24.33 4.17
N GLY A 8 -18.39 23.63 4.80
CA GLY A 8 -18.20 23.58 6.25
C GLY A 8 -19.21 22.67 6.96
N GLY A 9 -18.78 22.06 8.04
CA GLY A 9 -19.58 21.11 8.80
C GLY A 9 -19.58 19.70 8.19
N THR A 10 -20.39 18.80 8.74
CA THR A 10 -20.41 17.37 8.39
C THR A 10 -21.53 16.97 7.43
N ALA A 11 -22.24 17.96 6.84
CA ALA A 11 -23.43 17.70 6.01
C ALA A 11 -23.17 16.89 4.73
N LEU A 12 -21.93 16.90 4.23
CA LEU A 12 -21.50 16.14 3.07
C LEU A 12 -20.60 14.94 3.42
N ASP A 13 -20.35 14.70 4.70
CA ASP A 13 -19.54 13.56 5.12
C ASP A 13 -20.27 12.26 4.80
N ASN A 14 -19.51 11.28 4.34
CA ASN A 14 -20.03 9.93 4.12
C ASN A 14 -19.80 9.10 5.41
N PRO A 15 -20.83 8.80 6.20
CA PRO A 15 -20.67 8.05 7.43
C PRO A 15 -20.31 6.59 7.22
N ALA A 16 -20.44 6.08 5.99
CA ALA A 16 -20.13 4.69 5.64
C ALA A 16 -18.67 4.48 5.20
N ILE A 17 -17.96 5.55 4.82
CA ILE A 17 -16.55 5.51 4.41
C ILE A 17 -15.78 6.42 5.35
N LEU A 18 -14.92 5.84 6.17
CA LEU A 18 -14.11 6.57 7.12
C LEU A 18 -12.97 7.31 6.42
N ALA A 19 -12.53 8.44 6.95
CA ALA A 19 -11.36 9.16 6.41
C ALA A 19 -10.10 8.27 6.36
N GLY A 20 -9.98 7.31 7.28
CA GLY A 20 -8.91 6.31 7.27
C GLY A 20 -8.85 5.45 6.00
N ASP A 21 -9.99 5.22 5.35
CA ASP A 21 -10.04 4.45 4.09
C ASP A 21 -9.32 5.18 2.95
N THR A 22 -9.38 6.52 2.91
CA THR A 22 -8.61 7.32 1.94
C THR A 22 -7.11 7.08 2.10
N TYR A 23 -6.62 7.14 3.32
CA TYR A 23 -5.18 6.91 3.61
C TYR A 23 -4.77 5.45 3.41
N PHE A 24 -5.65 4.51 3.73
CA PHE A 24 -5.39 3.11 3.42
C PHE A 24 -5.37 2.85 1.92
N GLY A 25 -6.25 3.51 1.16
CA GLY A 25 -6.22 3.53 -0.30
C GLY A 25 -4.91 4.11 -0.86
N GLN A 26 -4.41 5.21 -0.28
CA GLN A 26 -3.10 5.77 -0.63
C GLN A 26 -1.97 4.78 -0.35
N PHE A 27 -2.00 4.09 0.79
CA PHE A 27 -1.00 3.08 1.13
C PHE A 27 -1.03 1.89 0.15
N ILE A 28 -2.22 1.47 -0.29
CA ILE A 28 -2.40 0.45 -1.32
C ILE A 28 -1.83 0.92 -2.67
N ASP A 29 -2.10 2.18 -3.06
CA ASP A 29 -1.55 2.77 -4.28
C ASP A 29 -0.03 2.76 -4.29
N HIS A 30 0.59 3.13 -3.16
CA HIS A 30 2.04 3.11 -3.00
C HIS A 30 2.67 1.71 -3.07
N ASP A 31 1.88 0.66 -2.82
CA ASP A 31 2.35 -0.72 -2.93
C ASP A 31 2.27 -1.27 -4.36
N MET A 32 1.41 -0.70 -5.21
CA MET A 32 1.14 -1.22 -6.55
C MET A 32 1.67 -0.35 -7.68
N THR A 33 1.92 0.92 -7.43
CA THR A 33 2.25 1.88 -8.47
C THR A 33 3.50 2.67 -8.09
N LEU A 34 4.50 2.65 -8.95
CA LEU A 34 5.65 3.53 -8.85
C LEU A 34 6.04 3.99 -10.24
N ASP A 35 5.77 5.25 -10.55
CA ASP A 35 6.27 5.92 -11.75
C ASP A 35 7.39 6.88 -11.36
N ARG A 36 8.55 6.69 -11.95
CA ARG A 36 9.74 7.54 -11.78
C ARG A 36 10.03 8.39 -13.00
N THR A 37 9.16 8.34 -13.99
CA THR A 37 9.33 9.10 -15.25
C THR A 37 9.18 10.59 -14.95
N PRO A 38 10.16 11.45 -15.30
CA PRO A 38 10.05 12.89 -15.13
C PRO A 38 8.82 13.48 -15.84
N MET A 39 8.12 14.40 -15.21
CA MET A 39 6.90 15.03 -15.76
C MET A 39 7.01 15.47 -17.22
N PRO A 40 8.11 16.12 -17.67
CA PRO A 40 8.25 16.49 -19.08
C PRO A 40 8.29 15.28 -20.03
N GLU A 41 8.83 14.15 -19.59
CA GLU A 41 8.87 12.94 -20.40
C GLU A 41 7.49 12.27 -20.45
N GLN A 42 6.73 12.31 -19.37
CA GLN A 42 5.35 11.81 -19.33
C GLN A 42 4.43 12.52 -20.33
N GLU A 43 4.60 13.84 -20.47
CA GLU A 43 3.84 14.65 -21.43
C GLU A 43 4.22 14.34 -22.88
N LEU A 44 5.50 14.05 -23.13
CA LEU A 44 6.03 13.81 -24.48
C LEU A 44 5.74 12.39 -24.98
N ASP A 45 5.78 11.39 -24.11
CA ASP A 45 5.52 9.99 -24.45
C ASP A 45 4.66 9.30 -23.39
N PRO A 46 3.34 9.54 -23.38
CA PRO A 46 2.43 8.84 -22.44
C PRO A 46 2.41 7.32 -22.60
N LYS A 47 2.84 6.78 -23.74
CA LYS A 47 2.89 5.34 -23.97
C LYS A 47 4.17 4.70 -23.44
N GLY A 48 5.18 5.51 -23.16
CA GLY A 48 6.44 5.08 -22.54
C GLY A 48 6.38 4.99 -21.02
N LEU A 49 5.25 5.32 -20.40
CA LEU A 49 5.08 5.23 -18.96
C LEU A 49 5.25 3.79 -18.47
N THR A 50 6.09 3.61 -17.45
CA THR A 50 6.40 2.30 -16.89
C THR A 50 6.07 2.29 -15.40
N ASN A 51 5.29 1.30 -14.97
CA ASN A 51 5.14 1.01 -13.56
C ASN A 51 6.37 0.20 -13.09
N PHE A 52 7.10 0.73 -12.12
CA PHE A 52 8.30 0.10 -11.54
C PHE A 52 7.97 -0.81 -10.35
N ASP A 53 6.73 -0.77 -9.87
CA ASP A 53 6.26 -1.68 -8.84
C ASP A 53 5.54 -2.90 -9.41
N SER A 54 5.47 -3.92 -8.57
CA SER A 54 4.71 -5.13 -8.81
C SER A 54 3.20 -4.81 -8.71
N PRO A 55 2.36 -5.31 -9.63
CA PRO A 55 0.90 -5.16 -9.53
C PRO A 55 0.28 -6.08 -8.48
N TYR A 56 1.06 -6.62 -7.57
CA TYR A 56 0.62 -7.46 -6.47
C TYR A 56 0.51 -6.67 -5.18
N PHE A 57 -0.35 -7.10 -4.28
CA PHE A 57 -0.40 -6.60 -2.89
C PHE A 57 0.67 -7.33 -2.08
N ASP A 58 1.93 -7.03 -2.34
CA ASP A 58 3.06 -7.78 -1.79
C ASP A 58 3.88 -7.01 -0.74
N LEU A 59 3.45 -5.77 -0.43
CA LEU A 59 4.13 -4.87 0.50
C LEU A 59 5.58 -4.58 0.10
N GLY A 60 5.83 -4.42 -1.22
CA GLY A 60 7.11 -3.98 -1.74
C GLY A 60 7.52 -2.63 -1.18
N SER A 61 6.55 -1.71 -1.00
CA SER A 61 6.74 -0.42 -0.35
C SER A 61 7.29 -0.51 1.09
N VAL A 62 7.00 -1.63 1.79
CA VAL A 62 7.46 -1.90 3.16
C VAL A 62 8.78 -2.68 3.18
N TYR A 63 8.86 -3.76 2.41
CA TYR A 63 9.97 -4.70 2.48
C TYR A 63 11.16 -4.35 1.58
N GLY A 64 10.95 -3.42 0.63
CA GLY A 64 11.96 -3.10 -0.37
C GLY A 64 12.41 -4.36 -1.14
N ARG A 65 13.70 -4.42 -1.43
CA ARG A 65 14.33 -5.55 -2.15
C ARG A 65 14.87 -6.64 -1.22
N GLY A 66 14.51 -6.55 0.07
CA GLY A 66 14.94 -7.52 1.08
C GLY A 66 16.23 -7.15 1.82
N PRO A 67 16.59 -7.94 2.87
CA PRO A 67 17.67 -7.57 3.81
C PRO A 67 19.08 -7.59 3.20
N GLU A 68 19.26 -8.21 2.03
CA GLU A 68 20.55 -8.22 1.35
C GLU A 68 20.80 -6.94 0.54
N LEU A 69 19.75 -6.40 -0.10
CA LEU A 69 19.85 -5.22 -0.95
C LEU A 69 19.45 -3.93 -0.25
N ASP A 70 18.54 -4.02 0.71
CA ASP A 70 18.08 -2.88 1.51
C ASP A 70 18.23 -3.16 3.03
N PRO A 71 19.47 -3.42 3.51
CA PRO A 71 19.72 -3.81 4.90
C PRO A 71 19.29 -2.73 5.91
N GLN A 72 19.20 -1.47 5.50
CA GLN A 72 18.81 -0.34 6.35
C GLN A 72 17.34 -0.43 6.82
N LEU A 73 16.49 -1.20 6.13
CA LEU A 73 15.09 -1.41 6.48
C LEU A 73 14.92 -2.44 7.61
N TYR A 74 15.96 -3.22 7.87
CA TYR A 74 15.91 -4.38 8.76
C TYR A 74 16.72 -4.15 10.03
N ALA A 75 16.34 -4.83 11.10
CA ALA A 75 17.13 -4.90 12.32
C ALA A 75 18.39 -5.77 12.12
N SER A 76 19.27 -5.82 13.11
CA SER A 76 20.52 -6.56 13.03
C SER A 76 20.37 -8.06 12.84
N ASP A 77 19.22 -8.63 13.22
CA ASP A 77 18.87 -10.05 13.02
C ASP A 77 18.43 -10.35 11.58
N ARG A 78 18.27 -9.31 10.73
CA ARG A 78 17.82 -9.39 9.34
C ARG A 78 16.45 -10.06 9.16
N ALA A 79 15.73 -10.26 10.23
CA ALA A 79 14.37 -10.84 10.22
C ALA A 79 13.32 -9.81 10.63
N ARG A 80 13.61 -8.99 11.64
CA ARG A 80 12.74 -7.91 12.08
C ARG A 80 12.91 -6.67 11.22
N MET A 81 11.83 -5.94 11.06
CA MET A 81 11.85 -4.60 10.48
C MET A 81 12.44 -3.61 11.48
N ARG A 82 13.22 -2.65 10.98
CA ARG A 82 13.86 -1.65 11.82
C ARG A 82 12.84 -0.60 12.26
N ILE A 83 12.72 -0.43 13.59
CA ILE A 83 11.93 0.62 14.24
C ILE A 83 12.88 1.32 15.21
N VAL A 84 12.74 2.63 15.33
CA VAL A 84 13.54 3.44 16.26
C VAL A 84 12.64 4.11 17.28
N ARG A 85 13.24 4.70 18.33
CA ARG A 85 12.55 5.62 19.21
C ARG A 85 13.02 7.04 18.92
N ASN A 86 12.07 7.95 18.74
CA ASN A 86 12.36 9.37 18.57
C ASN A 86 12.81 10.02 19.89
N ALA A 87 13.07 11.33 19.87
CA ALA A 87 13.54 12.07 21.04
C ALA A 87 12.56 12.01 22.23
N ASP A 88 11.28 11.83 21.98
CA ASP A 88 10.23 11.70 23.00
C ASP A 88 10.07 10.25 23.51
N GLY A 89 10.90 9.32 23.04
CA GLY A 89 10.84 7.91 23.40
C GLY A 89 9.71 7.13 22.71
N VAL A 90 9.02 7.73 21.74
CA VAL A 90 7.95 7.10 20.97
C VAL A 90 8.53 6.34 19.79
N GLU A 91 7.96 5.18 19.47
CA GLU A 91 8.36 4.40 18.30
C GLU A 91 8.05 5.15 17.00
N ASP A 92 9.04 5.19 16.12
CA ASP A 92 8.99 5.92 14.86
C ASP A 92 9.78 5.20 13.76
N LEU A 93 9.60 5.63 12.52
CA LEU A 93 10.38 5.20 11.38
C LEU A 93 11.85 5.62 11.54
N PRO A 94 12.81 4.80 11.11
CA PRO A 94 14.20 5.23 11.08
C PRO A 94 14.38 6.37 10.08
N ARG A 95 15.16 7.40 10.47
CA ARG A 95 15.37 8.60 9.66
C ARG A 95 16.84 8.92 9.51
N LEU A 96 17.17 9.55 8.38
CA LEU A 96 18.45 10.24 8.19
C LEU A 96 18.51 11.54 8.99
N PRO A 97 19.72 12.14 9.16
CA PRO A 97 19.85 13.41 9.89
C PRO A 97 19.04 14.58 9.30
N ASP A 98 18.72 14.54 8.01
CA ASP A 98 17.89 15.54 7.33
C ASP A 98 16.37 15.29 7.52
N GLY A 99 15.99 14.25 8.26
CA GLY A 99 14.61 13.87 8.53
C GLY A 99 14.00 12.89 7.53
N THR A 100 14.69 12.58 6.43
CA THR A 100 14.20 11.61 5.42
C THR A 100 14.04 10.22 6.02
N ALA A 101 12.86 9.62 5.89
CA ALA A 101 12.60 8.27 6.38
C ALA A 101 13.37 7.22 5.59
N LEU A 102 13.95 6.26 6.29
CA LEU A 102 14.60 5.08 5.73
C LEU A 102 13.57 3.94 5.61
N ILE A 103 12.78 4.00 4.55
CA ILE A 103 11.69 3.07 4.24
C ILE A 103 11.78 2.62 2.78
N GLY A 104 11.01 1.59 2.40
CA GLY A 104 11.06 1.03 1.05
C GLY A 104 10.53 1.99 -0.02
N ASP A 105 9.47 2.74 0.28
CA ASP A 105 8.92 3.76 -0.58
C ASP A 105 8.80 5.09 0.17
N PRO A 106 9.50 6.16 -0.27
CA PRO A 106 9.49 7.47 0.41
C PRO A 106 8.09 8.12 0.44
N ARG A 107 7.19 7.78 -0.47
CA ARG A 107 5.81 8.26 -0.47
C ARG A 107 5.04 7.86 0.80
N ASN A 108 5.46 6.80 1.48
CA ASN A 108 4.90 6.39 2.77
C ASN A 108 5.33 7.29 3.94
N ASP A 109 5.97 8.43 3.66
CA ASP A 109 6.30 9.47 4.66
C ASP A 109 5.82 10.87 4.21
N GLU A 110 4.94 10.97 3.22
CA GLU A 110 4.41 12.25 2.74
C GLU A 110 3.55 12.98 3.78
N ASN A 111 2.90 12.24 4.66
CA ASN A 111 2.13 12.78 5.77
C ASN A 111 2.15 11.84 6.98
N LEU A 112 1.75 12.38 8.14
CA LEU A 112 1.80 11.65 9.41
C LEU A 112 0.97 10.36 9.38
N ILE A 113 -0.21 10.36 8.75
CA ILE A 113 -1.13 9.22 8.80
C ILE A 113 -0.56 8.05 8.00
N ILE A 114 -0.02 8.31 6.80
CA ILE A 114 0.66 7.30 5.98
C ILE A 114 1.89 6.76 6.69
N ALA A 115 2.70 7.63 7.29
CA ALA A 115 3.89 7.21 8.05
C ALA A 115 3.51 6.29 9.23
N GLN A 116 2.41 6.57 9.93
CA GLN A 116 1.91 5.74 11.01
C GLN A 116 1.32 4.41 10.52
N LEU A 117 0.67 4.39 9.35
CA LEU A 117 0.25 3.14 8.70
C LEU A 117 1.47 2.27 8.34
N HIS A 118 2.49 2.87 7.74
CA HIS A 118 3.74 2.16 7.46
C HIS A 118 4.35 1.57 8.73
N LEU A 119 4.50 2.39 9.77
CA LEU A 119 5.00 1.94 11.07
C LEU A 119 4.16 0.81 11.66
N LEU A 120 2.83 0.86 11.50
CA LEU A 120 1.94 -0.20 11.97
C LEU A 120 2.25 -1.54 11.30
N PHE A 121 2.51 -1.56 9.99
CA PHE A 121 2.90 -2.79 9.28
C PHE A 121 4.27 -3.30 9.73
N LEU A 122 5.25 -2.42 10.01
CA LEU A 122 6.53 -2.82 10.60
C LEU A 122 6.33 -3.49 11.96
N LYS A 123 5.50 -2.87 12.82
CA LYS A 123 5.17 -3.39 14.16
C LYS A 123 4.43 -4.73 14.09
N PHE A 124 3.47 -4.84 13.16
CA PHE A 124 2.72 -6.08 12.96
C PHE A 124 3.66 -7.23 12.56
N HIS A 125 4.54 -6.98 11.58
CA HIS A 125 5.56 -7.94 11.17
C HIS A 125 6.43 -8.40 12.36
N ASN A 126 6.97 -7.45 13.12
CA ASN A 126 7.80 -7.76 14.28
C ASN A 126 7.04 -8.54 15.34
N ARG A 127 5.77 -8.19 15.58
CA ARG A 127 4.92 -8.87 16.53
C ARG A 127 4.70 -10.35 16.19
N LEU A 128 4.59 -10.70 14.92
CA LEU A 128 4.48 -12.10 14.48
C LEU A 128 5.71 -12.91 14.88
N LEU A 129 6.91 -12.32 14.77
CA LEU A 129 8.16 -12.96 15.20
C LEU A 129 8.26 -13.04 16.73
N ASP A 130 7.90 -11.97 17.44
CA ASP A 130 7.98 -11.88 18.89
C ASP A 130 7.02 -12.85 19.60
N THR A 131 5.88 -13.13 19.01
CA THR A 131 4.88 -14.07 19.54
C THR A 131 5.11 -15.52 19.12
N GLY A 132 6.09 -15.78 18.24
CA GLY A 132 6.34 -17.11 17.69
C GLY A 132 5.33 -17.59 16.65
N LEU A 133 4.41 -16.73 16.20
CA LEU A 133 3.52 -17.04 15.08
C LEU A 133 4.29 -17.16 13.75
N ALA A 134 5.43 -16.50 13.66
CA ALA A 134 6.42 -16.68 12.63
C ALA A 134 7.80 -16.91 13.27
N THR A 135 8.61 -17.76 12.67
CA THR A 135 9.98 -18.06 13.15
C THR A 135 11.06 -17.61 12.16
N THR A 136 10.65 -17.16 10.98
CA THR A 136 11.56 -16.66 9.93
C THR A 136 10.99 -15.41 9.28
N LEU A 137 11.87 -14.61 8.66
CA LEU A 137 11.50 -13.46 7.84
C LEU A 137 10.41 -13.84 6.82
N ALA A 138 10.63 -14.92 6.06
CA ALA A 138 9.70 -15.34 5.00
C ALA A 138 8.31 -15.70 5.52
N GLN A 139 8.22 -16.31 6.72
CA GLN A 139 6.93 -16.61 7.36
C GLN A 139 6.23 -15.33 7.81
N ALA A 140 6.95 -14.40 8.45
CA ALA A 140 6.40 -13.14 8.90
C ALA A 140 5.92 -12.28 7.71
N GLN A 141 6.72 -12.18 6.65
CA GLN A 141 6.32 -11.50 5.40
C GLN A 141 5.05 -12.11 4.81
N ARG A 142 4.97 -13.45 4.72
CA ARG A 142 3.79 -14.13 4.16
C ARG A 142 2.55 -13.86 4.98
N LEU A 143 2.63 -13.94 6.30
CA LEU A 143 1.49 -13.68 7.18
C LEU A 143 1.07 -12.21 7.11
N THR A 144 2.02 -11.26 7.09
CA THR A 144 1.71 -9.84 6.96
C THR A 144 1.02 -9.54 5.63
N ARG A 145 1.52 -10.09 4.51
CA ARG A 145 0.89 -9.95 3.19
C ARG A 145 -0.51 -10.52 3.16
N TRP A 146 -0.75 -11.68 3.75
CA TRP A 146 -2.08 -12.26 3.81
C TRP A 146 -3.08 -11.39 4.59
N HIS A 147 -2.64 -10.77 5.70
CA HIS A 147 -3.49 -9.83 6.44
C HIS A 147 -3.77 -8.56 5.62
N PHE A 148 -2.75 -8.01 4.96
CA PHE A 148 -2.92 -6.86 4.05
C PHE A 148 -3.92 -7.17 2.93
N GLN A 149 -3.74 -8.28 2.22
CA GLN A 149 -4.64 -8.74 1.16
C GLN A 149 -6.06 -9.00 1.68
N TYR A 150 -6.17 -9.57 2.88
CA TYR A 150 -7.45 -9.81 3.52
C TYR A 150 -8.20 -8.49 3.82
N LEU A 151 -7.51 -7.50 4.37
CA LEU A 151 -8.07 -6.18 4.65
C LEU A 151 -8.53 -5.49 3.36
N ILE A 152 -7.73 -5.56 2.29
CA ILE A 152 -8.12 -5.00 1.00
C ILE A 152 -9.42 -5.61 0.49
N VAL A 153 -9.50 -6.94 0.43
CA VAL A 153 -10.64 -7.65 -0.18
C VAL A 153 -11.88 -7.62 0.70
N ASN A 154 -11.73 -7.76 2.01
CA ASN A 154 -12.86 -7.98 2.90
C ASN A 154 -13.36 -6.72 3.61
N ASP A 155 -12.55 -5.67 3.65
CA ASP A 155 -12.86 -4.41 4.31
C ASP A 155 -12.84 -3.25 3.31
N PHE A 156 -11.68 -2.84 2.84
CA PHE A 156 -11.49 -1.67 1.98
C PHE A 156 -12.34 -1.69 0.71
N LEU A 157 -12.28 -2.76 -0.09
CA LEU A 157 -13.07 -2.84 -1.33
C LEU A 157 -14.57 -2.79 -1.06
N LYS A 158 -15.03 -3.40 0.03
CA LYS A 158 -16.45 -3.36 0.39
C LYS A 158 -16.90 -1.97 0.80
N ALA A 159 -16.03 -1.22 1.51
CA ALA A 159 -16.32 0.17 1.87
C ALA A 159 -16.37 1.08 0.63
N VAL A 160 -15.42 0.92 -0.30
CA VAL A 160 -15.23 1.85 -1.43
C VAL A 160 -16.16 1.55 -2.61
N VAL A 161 -16.31 0.28 -2.99
CA VAL A 161 -17.09 -0.11 -4.18
C VAL A 161 -18.40 -0.81 -3.85
N GLY A 162 -18.64 -1.09 -2.60
CA GLY A 162 -19.85 -1.76 -2.11
C GLY A 162 -19.75 -3.30 -2.07
N PRO A 163 -20.35 -3.92 -1.04
CA PRO A 163 -20.24 -5.36 -0.82
C PRO A 163 -20.89 -6.21 -1.93
N GLU A 164 -21.93 -5.71 -2.57
CA GLU A 164 -22.64 -6.40 -3.65
C GLU A 164 -21.75 -6.54 -4.88
N LEU A 165 -21.04 -5.47 -5.26
CA LEU A 165 -20.12 -5.51 -6.40
C LEU A 165 -18.93 -6.43 -6.10
N VAL A 166 -18.36 -6.37 -4.89
CA VAL A 166 -17.28 -7.28 -4.48
C VAL A 166 -17.73 -8.72 -4.57
N ALA A 167 -18.93 -9.07 -4.06
CA ALA A 167 -19.46 -10.43 -4.13
C ALA A 167 -19.71 -10.90 -5.57
N ALA A 168 -20.15 -10.01 -6.45
CA ALA A 168 -20.36 -10.31 -7.87
C ALA A 168 -19.04 -10.57 -8.61
N MET A 169 -18.00 -9.81 -8.29
CA MET A 169 -16.68 -9.89 -8.94
C MET A 169 -15.76 -10.97 -8.37
N LEU A 170 -15.96 -11.33 -7.10
CA LEU A 170 -15.17 -12.32 -6.37
C LEU A 170 -16.07 -13.43 -5.79
N PRO A 171 -16.83 -14.18 -6.62
CA PRO A 171 -17.69 -15.24 -6.13
C PRO A 171 -16.92 -16.45 -5.64
N GLY A 172 -17.56 -17.23 -4.74
CA GLY A 172 -17.07 -18.51 -4.27
C GLY A 172 -16.25 -18.47 -2.98
N SER A 173 -15.88 -19.66 -2.51
CA SER A 173 -15.01 -19.85 -1.33
C SER A 173 -14.05 -21.01 -1.61
N PRO A 174 -12.77 -20.73 -1.84
CA PRO A 174 -12.13 -19.42 -1.88
C PRO A 174 -12.63 -18.56 -3.06
N PRO A 175 -12.62 -17.22 -2.92
CA PRO A 175 -13.08 -16.33 -3.96
C PRO A 175 -12.19 -16.40 -5.20
N LYS A 176 -12.82 -16.34 -6.38
CA LYS A 176 -12.10 -16.28 -7.66
C LYS A 176 -12.62 -15.10 -8.46
N ALA A 177 -11.72 -14.30 -9.01
CA ALA A 177 -12.07 -13.16 -9.81
C ALA A 177 -12.89 -13.58 -11.05
N LYS A 178 -14.06 -12.96 -11.24
CA LYS A 178 -14.92 -13.11 -12.42
C LYS A 178 -14.76 -11.89 -13.32
N ILE A 179 -13.64 -11.84 -14.03
CA ILE A 179 -13.31 -10.71 -14.90
C ILE A 179 -13.15 -11.25 -16.33
N SER A 180 -13.96 -10.75 -17.25
CA SER A 180 -13.95 -11.18 -18.66
C SER A 180 -13.14 -10.24 -19.56
N TRP A 181 -13.03 -8.97 -19.18
CA TRP A 181 -12.39 -7.93 -19.99
C TRP A 181 -10.88 -7.75 -19.70
N TYR A 182 -10.43 -8.07 -18.49
CA TYR A 182 -9.01 -8.06 -18.16
C TYR A 182 -8.36 -9.36 -18.64
N LYS A 183 -7.41 -9.23 -19.55
CA LYS A 183 -6.65 -10.36 -20.10
C LYS A 183 -5.17 -10.03 -19.97
N PRO A 184 -4.49 -10.53 -18.93
CA PRO A 184 -3.05 -10.38 -18.83
C PRO A 184 -2.37 -11.07 -20.03
N ILE A 185 -1.22 -10.56 -20.42
CA ILE A 185 -0.40 -11.13 -21.51
C ILE A 185 -0.01 -12.58 -21.16
N ASP A 186 0.21 -12.82 -19.87
CA ASP A 186 0.56 -14.11 -19.29
C ASP A 186 -0.18 -14.22 -17.95
N ALA A 187 -0.71 -15.40 -17.64
CA ALA A 187 -1.40 -15.64 -16.36
C ALA A 187 -0.48 -15.39 -15.14
N ASP A 188 0.82 -15.63 -15.32
CA ASP A 188 1.86 -15.42 -14.30
C ASP A 188 2.45 -14.00 -14.31
N ARG A 189 2.01 -13.15 -15.25
CA ARG A 189 2.47 -11.77 -15.41
C ARG A 189 1.28 -10.83 -15.53
N PRO A 190 0.55 -10.57 -14.45
CA PRO A 190 -0.48 -9.57 -14.46
C PRO A 190 0.14 -8.20 -14.78
N MET A 191 -0.57 -7.41 -15.56
CA MET A 191 -0.19 -6.04 -15.89
C MET A 191 -1.16 -5.07 -15.22
N MET A 192 -0.65 -3.94 -14.76
CA MET A 192 -1.48 -2.83 -14.31
C MET A 192 -1.96 -2.05 -15.54
N PRO A 193 -3.28 -1.96 -15.80
CA PRO A 193 -3.78 -1.06 -16.85
C PRO A 193 -3.43 0.39 -16.49
N ILE A 194 -2.94 1.16 -17.46
CA ILE A 194 -2.55 2.56 -17.23
C ILE A 194 -3.75 3.39 -16.74
N GLU A 195 -4.94 3.13 -17.30
CA GLU A 195 -6.17 3.81 -16.91
C GLU A 195 -6.53 3.54 -15.44
N TYR A 196 -6.17 2.38 -14.91
CA TYR A 196 -6.34 2.07 -13.50
C TYR A 196 -5.34 2.87 -12.65
N ALA A 197 -4.05 2.80 -12.98
CA ALA A 197 -2.98 3.42 -12.20
C ALA A 197 -3.07 4.96 -12.15
N VAL A 198 -3.45 5.61 -13.27
CA VAL A 198 -3.43 7.08 -13.38
C VAL A 198 -4.80 7.73 -13.20
N ALA A 199 -5.89 6.97 -13.23
CA ALA A 199 -7.25 7.52 -13.14
C ALA A 199 -8.13 6.77 -12.14
N ALA A 200 -8.47 5.51 -12.38
CA ALA A 200 -9.50 4.81 -11.62
C ALA A 200 -9.14 4.64 -10.15
N PHE A 201 -7.90 4.35 -9.82
CA PHE A 201 -7.46 4.21 -8.44
C PHE A 201 -7.19 5.55 -7.74
N ARG A 202 -7.19 6.65 -8.50
CA ARG A 202 -6.92 8.00 -7.98
C ARG A 202 -8.19 8.78 -7.64
N PHE A 203 -9.34 8.15 -7.57
CA PHE A 203 -10.62 8.82 -7.34
C PHE A 203 -10.71 9.57 -5.99
N GLY A 204 -9.93 9.17 -4.98
CA GLY A 204 -9.86 9.80 -3.68
C GLY A 204 -8.63 10.69 -3.44
N HIS A 205 -7.85 10.94 -4.48
CA HIS A 205 -6.53 11.59 -4.37
C HIS A 205 -6.58 13.11 -4.20
#